data_e5dca38369d6085e27b9e4fac5245115
#
_entry.id   e5dca38369d6085e27b9e4fac5245115
#
_cell.length_a   1.000
_cell.length_b   1.000
_cell.length_c   1.000
_cell.angle_alpha   90.00
_cell.angle_beta   90.00
_cell.angle_gamma   90.00
#
_symmetry.space_group_name_H-M   'P 1'
#
loop_
_entity.id
_entity.type
_entity.pdbx_description
1 polymer ?
#
loop_
_entity_poly.entity_id
_entity_poly.type
_entity_poly.pdbx_seq_one_letter_code
_entity_poly.pdbx_strand_id
1 'polypeptide(L)'
;MPKIILQSNTPVELKAQLAALDIAVPPRSEGRRNHHAERYCIAHLLATLPINRLSFPLTLTHTDRPDFVLDMPGGNVGIEHTEAVPENVAHADCLREREGLGPEVYFTPHAMPGESRKTAVQLRNEIMADAPGCGWEGDSPEREWASAMAHYVREKIPKATANGFVRYSLNWLIVYDNWPLPAVDYTKASAYLMPLLGEMGAFSVFDAVFIHDDSRLCEFRDDPIIHALVKPNSMR
;
A
#
# COMPACT_ATOMS: atom_id res chain seq x y z
N MET A 1 -16.01 12.67 -9.23
CA MET A 1 -15.82 12.81 -10.69
C MET A 1 -14.41 12.41 -11.04
N PRO A 2 -14.17 11.68 -12.14
CA PRO A 2 -12.81 11.35 -12.60
C PRO A 2 -11.94 12.60 -12.78
N LYS A 3 -10.68 12.51 -12.35
CA LYS A 3 -9.74 13.63 -12.42
C LYS A 3 -8.41 13.15 -13.00
N ILE A 4 -7.97 13.73 -14.12
CA ILE A 4 -6.64 13.45 -14.67
C ILE A 4 -5.59 13.92 -13.68
N ILE A 5 -4.68 13.01 -13.33
CA ILE A 5 -3.52 13.25 -12.45
C ILE A 5 -2.29 13.63 -13.26
N LEU A 6 -2.01 12.86 -14.34
CA LEU A 6 -0.91 13.14 -15.26
C LEU A 6 -1.23 12.61 -16.66
N GLN A 7 -0.56 13.17 -17.66
CA GLN A 7 -0.65 12.74 -19.03
C GLN A 7 0.72 12.92 -19.69
N SER A 8 1.28 11.87 -20.26
CA SER A 8 2.66 11.87 -20.77
C SER A 8 2.75 11.17 -22.10
N ASN A 9 3.46 11.79 -23.04
CA ASN A 9 3.69 11.24 -24.38
C ASN A 9 5.00 10.43 -24.46
N THR A 10 5.90 10.63 -23.49
CA THR A 10 7.23 10.04 -23.48
C THR A 10 7.65 9.65 -22.05
N PRO A 11 8.61 8.70 -21.91
CA PRO A 11 9.21 8.39 -20.60
C PRO A 11 9.83 9.60 -19.88
N VAL A 12 10.39 10.54 -20.63
CA VAL A 12 11.02 11.75 -20.06
C VAL A 12 9.96 12.67 -19.47
N GLU A 13 8.85 12.88 -20.18
CA GLU A 13 7.72 13.65 -19.68
C GLU A 13 7.11 13.01 -18.42
N LEU A 14 6.96 11.67 -18.41
CA LEU A 14 6.46 10.96 -17.24
C LEU A 14 7.33 11.22 -16.01
N LYS A 15 8.65 11.10 -16.14
CA LYS A 15 9.59 11.38 -15.05
C LYS A 15 9.45 12.81 -14.52
N ALA A 16 9.38 13.78 -15.44
CA ALA A 16 9.24 15.19 -15.07
C ALA A 16 7.92 15.47 -14.33
N GLN A 17 6.80 14.87 -14.79
CA GLN A 17 5.50 15.03 -14.16
C GLN A 17 5.43 14.33 -12.79
N LEU A 18 5.97 13.13 -12.65
CA LEU A 18 6.06 12.43 -11.38
C LEU A 18 6.89 13.23 -10.36
N ALA A 19 8.02 13.83 -10.79
CA ALA A 19 8.86 14.67 -9.94
C ALA A 19 8.18 15.97 -9.50
N ALA A 20 7.21 16.45 -10.26
CA ALA A 20 6.43 17.67 -9.95
C ALA A 20 5.13 17.39 -9.18
N LEU A 21 4.74 16.11 -9.07
CA LEU A 21 3.50 15.74 -8.39
C LEU A 21 3.63 15.94 -6.89
N ASP A 22 2.62 16.58 -6.28
CA ASP A 22 2.49 16.64 -4.83
C ASP A 22 2.04 15.26 -4.30
N ILE A 23 2.98 14.57 -3.67
CA ILE A 23 2.80 13.24 -3.07
C ILE A 23 2.90 13.27 -1.55
N ALA A 24 2.79 14.44 -0.92
CA ALA A 24 2.86 14.56 0.52
C ALA A 24 1.71 13.78 1.19
N VAL A 25 2.05 13.01 2.19
CA VAL A 25 1.09 12.31 3.05
C VAL A 25 1.15 12.97 4.43
N PRO A 26 0.19 13.82 4.78
CA PRO A 26 0.20 14.50 6.07
C PRO A 26 0.00 13.51 7.22
N PRO A 27 0.39 13.87 8.45
CA PRO A 27 0.04 13.13 9.65
C PRO A 27 -1.48 12.86 9.75
N ARG A 28 -1.87 11.78 10.43
CA ARG A 28 -3.29 11.41 10.57
C ARG A 28 -4.09 12.48 11.31
N SER A 29 -3.47 13.15 12.28
CA SER A 29 -4.04 14.27 13.04
C SER A 29 -4.24 15.54 12.21
N GLU A 30 -3.54 15.70 11.08
CA GLU A 30 -3.52 16.90 10.24
C GLU A 30 -4.38 16.78 8.97
N GLY A 31 -5.43 15.95 9.02
CA GLY A 31 -6.41 15.86 7.93
C GLY A 31 -5.99 14.94 6.77
N ARG A 32 -5.14 13.94 7.04
CA ARG A 32 -4.84 12.86 6.10
C ARG A 32 -6.14 12.22 5.58
N ARG A 33 -6.23 12.05 4.27
CA ARG A 33 -7.32 11.39 3.56
C ARG A 33 -6.75 10.29 2.67
N ASN A 34 -7.59 9.33 2.26
CA ASN A 34 -7.18 8.20 1.44
C ASN A 34 -6.42 8.63 0.18
N HIS A 35 -6.89 9.66 -0.52
CA HIS A 35 -6.25 10.12 -1.75
C HIS A 35 -4.80 10.62 -1.59
N HIS A 36 -4.33 10.94 -0.38
CA HIS A 36 -2.92 11.27 -0.15
C HIS A 36 -2.06 10.00 -0.26
N ALA A 37 -2.44 8.91 0.43
CA ALA A 37 -1.75 7.63 0.35
C ALA A 37 -1.87 7.01 -1.06
N GLU A 38 -3.06 7.07 -1.67
CA GLU A 38 -3.29 6.62 -3.04
C GLU A 38 -2.32 7.30 -4.03
N ARG A 39 -2.22 8.64 -3.97
CA ARG A 39 -1.33 9.41 -4.85
C ARG A 39 0.14 9.12 -4.58
N TYR A 40 0.51 8.98 -3.33
CA TYR A 40 1.85 8.58 -2.92
C TYR A 40 2.23 7.23 -3.53
N CYS A 41 1.39 6.22 -3.36
CA CYS A 41 1.66 4.87 -3.83
C CYS A 41 1.69 4.76 -5.35
N ILE A 42 0.72 5.38 -6.06
CA ILE A 42 0.70 5.31 -7.52
C ILE A 42 1.91 6.02 -8.15
N ALA A 43 2.35 7.14 -7.58
CA ALA A 43 3.53 7.84 -8.08
C ALA A 43 4.81 7.00 -7.92
N HIS A 44 4.97 6.33 -6.77
CA HIS A 44 6.10 5.43 -6.54
C HIS A 44 6.02 4.17 -7.42
N LEU A 45 4.83 3.59 -7.61
CA LEU A 45 4.65 2.47 -8.54
C LEU A 45 5.12 2.85 -9.95
N LEU A 46 4.61 3.94 -10.51
CA LEU A 46 4.96 4.37 -11.87
C LEU A 46 6.42 4.78 -12.02
N ALA A 47 7.04 5.32 -10.95
CA ALA A 47 8.46 5.63 -10.94
C ALA A 47 9.35 4.38 -10.88
N THR A 48 8.89 3.33 -10.21
CA THR A 48 9.66 2.11 -9.94
C THR A 48 9.53 1.06 -11.05
N LEU A 49 8.37 0.95 -11.67
CA LEU A 49 8.14 -0.04 -12.73
C LEU A 49 9.15 0.14 -13.88
N PRO A 50 9.70 -0.97 -14.40
CA PRO A 50 10.52 -0.92 -15.61
C PRO A 50 9.76 -0.25 -16.76
N ILE A 51 10.43 0.64 -17.49
CA ILE A 51 9.80 1.49 -18.51
C ILE A 51 9.12 0.69 -19.63
N ASN A 52 9.58 -0.52 -19.91
CA ASN A 52 8.98 -1.42 -20.88
C ASN A 52 7.63 -2.02 -20.44
N ARG A 53 7.23 -1.80 -19.20
CA ARG A 53 5.89 -2.13 -18.68
C ARG A 53 4.86 -1.02 -18.98
N LEU A 54 5.33 0.13 -19.42
CA LEU A 54 4.51 1.30 -19.74
C LEU A 54 4.57 1.59 -21.24
N SER A 55 3.43 1.89 -21.84
CA SER A 55 3.30 2.30 -23.23
C SER A 55 2.84 3.74 -23.34
N PHE A 56 3.36 4.48 -24.32
CA PHE A 56 3.08 5.90 -24.48
C PHE A 56 2.33 6.19 -25.80
N PRO A 57 1.45 7.22 -25.85
CA PRO A 57 1.11 8.11 -24.74
C PRO A 57 0.36 7.40 -23.62
N LEU A 58 0.49 7.87 -22.36
CA LEU A 58 -0.28 7.36 -21.24
C LEU A 58 -1.00 8.48 -20.50
N THR A 59 -2.15 8.14 -19.90
CA THR A 59 -2.93 9.03 -19.04
C THR A 59 -3.29 8.30 -17.76
N LEU A 60 -2.98 8.91 -16.60
CA LEU A 60 -3.42 8.44 -15.30
C LEU A 60 -4.60 9.29 -14.82
N THR A 61 -5.72 8.64 -14.58
CA THR A 61 -6.95 9.26 -14.08
C THR A 61 -7.29 8.69 -12.71
N HIS A 62 -7.54 9.55 -11.73
CA HIS A 62 -8.13 9.15 -10.46
C HIS A 62 -9.65 9.00 -10.62
N THR A 63 -10.17 7.87 -10.16
CA THR A 63 -11.58 7.48 -10.28
C THR A 63 -12.13 7.05 -8.91
N ASP A 64 -13.24 6.34 -8.85
CA ASP A 64 -13.82 5.84 -7.60
C ASP A 64 -13.69 4.31 -7.47
N ARG A 65 -13.91 3.58 -8.56
CA ARG A 65 -13.88 2.11 -8.60
C ARG A 65 -13.48 1.60 -9.99
N PRO A 66 -12.22 1.25 -10.16
CA PRO A 66 -11.06 1.30 -9.23
C PRO A 66 -10.59 2.72 -8.92
N ASP A 67 -9.67 2.87 -7.97
CA ASP A 67 -9.14 4.18 -7.53
C ASP A 67 -8.43 4.92 -8.67
N PHE A 68 -7.76 4.20 -9.58
CA PHE A 68 -7.11 4.77 -10.75
C PHE A 68 -7.38 3.97 -12.02
N VAL A 69 -7.34 4.69 -13.13
CA VAL A 69 -7.25 4.10 -14.48
C VAL A 69 -6.00 4.63 -15.17
N LEU A 70 -5.16 3.73 -15.62
CA LEU A 70 -4.00 4.02 -16.44
C LEU A 70 -4.31 3.63 -17.90
N ASP A 71 -4.57 4.61 -18.72
CA ASP A 71 -4.84 4.44 -20.15
C ASP A 71 -3.53 4.43 -20.94
N MET A 72 -3.32 3.39 -21.77
CA MET A 72 -2.14 3.20 -22.60
C MET A 72 -2.52 2.60 -23.97
N PRO A 73 -1.70 2.77 -25.01
CA PRO A 73 -1.97 2.21 -26.35
C PRO A 73 -2.17 0.69 -26.38
N GLY A 74 -1.68 -0.06 -25.42
CA GLY A 74 -1.83 -1.52 -25.32
C GLY A 74 -3.03 -2.00 -24.55
N GLY A 75 -3.81 -1.09 -23.96
CA GLY A 75 -4.97 -1.38 -23.11
C GLY A 75 -4.95 -0.60 -21.80
N ASN A 76 -6.07 -0.64 -21.12
CA ASN A 76 -6.27 0.11 -19.89
C ASN A 76 -6.02 -0.79 -18.68
N VAL A 77 -5.39 -0.22 -17.64
CA VAL A 77 -5.15 -0.88 -16.35
C VAL A 77 -6.00 -0.20 -15.29
N GLY A 78 -6.91 -0.96 -14.68
CA GLY A 78 -7.59 -0.54 -13.45
C GLY A 78 -6.69 -0.80 -12.25
N ILE A 79 -6.49 0.19 -11.39
CA ILE A 79 -5.59 0.06 -10.23
C ILE A 79 -6.37 0.40 -8.97
N GLU A 80 -6.52 -0.58 -8.11
CA GLU A 80 -7.15 -0.46 -6.79
C GLU A 80 -6.07 -0.30 -5.72
N HIS A 81 -6.35 0.47 -4.69
CA HIS A 81 -5.42 0.74 -3.59
C HIS A 81 -6.00 0.30 -2.25
N THR A 82 -5.14 -0.07 -1.32
CA THR A 82 -5.48 -0.25 0.09
C THR A 82 -4.26 0.04 0.97
N GLU A 83 -4.48 0.50 2.19
CA GLU A 83 -3.43 0.69 3.19
C GLU A 83 -3.50 -0.47 4.20
N ALA A 84 -2.39 -1.18 4.37
CA ALA A 84 -2.25 -2.24 5.37
C ALA A 84 -1.79 -1.62 6.69
N VAL A 85 -2.76 -1.18 7.49
CA VAL A 85 -2.53 -0.60 8.82
C VAL A 85 -3.58 -1.11 9.79
N PRO A 86 -3.22 -1.65 10.96
CA PRO A 86 -4.20 -2.04 11.96
C PRO A 86 -4.99 -0.83 12.45
N GLU A 87 -6.32 -0.94 12.54
CA GLU A 87 -7.16 0.19 12.99
C GLU A 87 -6.76 0.72 14.37
N ASN A 88 -6.38 -0.18 15.29
CA ASN A 88 -5.96 0.20 16.64
C ASN A 88 -4.64 0.98 16.62
N VAL A 89 -3.69 0.60 15.77
CA VAL A 89 -2.42 1.31 15.59
C VAL A 89 -2.68 2.70 15.01
N ALA A 90 -3.43 2.78 13.92
CA ALA A 90 -3.79 4.06 13.30
C ALA A 90 -4.51 5.01 14.26
N HIS A 91 -5.37 4.46 15.14
CA HIS A 91 -6.07 5.25 16.16
C HIS A 91 -5.14 5.68 17.30
N ALA A 92 -4.24 4.78 17.75
CA ALA A 92 -3.24 5.09 18.77
C ALA A 92 -2.30 6.22 18.28
N ASP A 93 -1.79 6.14 17.04
CA ASP A 93 -0.95 7.18 16.44
C ASP A 93 -1.67 8.54 16.40
N CYS A 94 -2.93 8.55 15.98
CA CYS A 94 -3.74 9.77 15.98
C CYS A 94 -3.92 10.37 17.38
N LEU A 95 -4.11 9.53 18.43
CA LEU A 95 -4.21 9.99 19.81
C LEU A 95 -2.87 10.54 20.31
N ARG A 96 -1.76 9.86 20.02
CA ARG A 96 -0.41 10.30 20.38
C ARG A 96 -0.06 11.64 19.75
N GLU A 97 -0.29 11.78 18.46
CA GLU A 97 -0.04 13.03 17.72
C GLU A 97 -0.87 14.20 18.27
N ARG A 98 -2.15 13.98 18.55
CA ARG A 98 -3.07 15.04 19.01
C ARG A 98 -2.87 15.44 20.44
N GLU A 99 -2.56 14.49 21.32
CA GLU A 99 -2.58 14.67 22.77
C GLU A 99 -1.17 14.68 23.38
N GLY A 100 -0.13 14.40 22.56
CA GLY A 100 1.25 14.30 23.03
C GLY A 100 1.46 13.17 24.02
N LEU A 101 0.80 12.03 23.82
CA LEU A 101 0.80 10.91 24.75
C LEU A 101 1.96 9.95 24.54
N GLY A 102 2.43 9.36 25.64
CA GLY A 102 3.42 8.30 25.66
C GLY A 102 4.87 8.77 25.41
N PRO A 103 5.81 7.84 25.34
CA PRO A 103 7.22 8.14 25.12
C PRO A 103 7.50 8.65 23.70
N GLU A 104 8.63 9.31 23.50
CA GLU A 104 9.07 9.77 22.18
C GLU A 104 9.17 8.60 21.18
N VAL A 105 9.73 7.48 21.63
CA VAL A 105 9.75 6.21 20.87
C VAL A 105 8.75 5.25 21.50
N TYR A 106 7.71 4.91 20.77
CA TYR A 106 6.66 3.99 21.20
C TYR A 106 6.66 2.74 20.31
N PHE A 107 6.82 1.59 20.94
CA PHE A 107 6.71 0.31 20.24
C PHE A 107 5.27 -0.19 20.32
N THR A 108 4.61 -0.20 19.20
CA THR A 108 3.25 -0.73 19.11
C THR A 108 3.24 -2.20 19.53
N PRO A 109 2.32 -2.62 20.39
CA PRO A 109 2.11 -4.04 20.67
C PRO A 109 1.82 -4.82 19.38
N HIS A 110 2.07 -6.14 19.40
CA HIS A 110 1.73 -7.00 18.27
C HIS A 110 0.29 -6.76 17.81
N ALA A 111 0.14 -6.41 16.54
CA ALA A 111 -1.14 -6.22 15.90
C ALA A 111 -1.56 -7.51 15.19
N MET A 112 -2.85 -7.84 15.23
CA MET A 112 -3.41 -8.98 14.52
C MET A 112 -4.35 -8.50 13.43
N PRO A 113 -4.27 -9.04 12.21
CA PRO A 113 -5.22 -8.73 11.16
C PRO A 113 -6.66 -9.03 11.61
N GLY A 114 -7.55 -8.04 11.46
CA GLY A 114 -8.95 -8.20 11.87
C GLY A 114 -9.21 -8.19 13.39
N GLU A 115 -8.25 -7.74 14.20
CA GLU A 115 -8.46 -7.60 15.65
C GLU A 115 -9.62 -6.64 15.98
N SER A 116 -10.26 -6.87 17.14
CA SER A 116 -11.38 -6.04 17.59
C SER A 116 -10.93 -4.60 17.88
N ARG A 117 -11.74 -3.64 17.45
CA ARG A 117 -11.47 -2.22 17.67
C ARG A 117 -11.51 -1.88 19.16
N LYS A 118 -10.44 -1.23 19.63
CA LYS A 118 -10.30 -0.73 21.00
C LYS A 118 -10.90 0.67 21.13
N THR A 119 -11.41 0.99 22.31
CA THR A 119 -11.87 2.34 22.63
C THR A 119 -10.68 3.29 22.81
N ALA A 120 -10.91 4.60 22.64
CA ALA A 120 -9.89 5.61 22.91
C ALA A 120 -9.34 5.56 24.34
N VAL A 121 -10.15 5.17 25.32
CA VAL A 121 -9.72 5.01 26.73
C VAL A 121 -8.75 3.83 26.87
N GLN A 122 -9.06 2.70 26.25
CA GLN A 122 -8.15 1.54 26.24
C GLN A 122 -6.82 1.86 25.59
N LEU A 123 -6.85 2.51 24.42
CA LEU A 123 -5.62 2.90 23.72
C LEU A 123 -4.77 3.89 24.51
N ARG A 124 -5.39 4.91 25.15
CA ARG A 124 -4.64 5.83 26.02
C ARG A 124 -3.96 5.09 27.19
N ASN A 125 -4.67 4.15 27.81
CA ASN A 125 -4.09 3.36 28.89
C ASN A 125 -2.92 2.50 28.41
N GLU A 126 -3.03 1.87 27.24
CA GLU A 126 -1.95 1.10 26.62
C GLU A 126 -0.73 1.97 26.29
N ILE A 127 -0.95 3.13 25.66
CA ILE A 127 0.10 4.09 25.34
C ILE A 127 0.83 4.56 26.61
N MET A 128 0.08 4.89 27.67
CA MET A 128 0.65 5.38 28.93
C MET A 128 1.34 4.27 29.75
N ALA A 129 0.88 3.04 29.62
CA ALA A 129 1.50 1.90 30.28
C ALA A 129 2.86 1.53 29.65
N ASP A 130 3.05 1.85 28.37
CA ASP A 130 4.28 1.60 27.61
C ASP A 130 4.86 0.19 27.88
N ALA A 131 3.98 -0.80 27.91
CA ALA A 131 4.37 -2.16 28.24
C ALA A 131 5.26 -2.72 27.12
N PRO A 132 6.44 -3.30 27.45
CA PRO A 132 7.30 -3.89 26.44
C PRO A 132 6.58 -5.04 25.74
N GLY A 133 6.69 -5.09 24.41
CA GLY A 133 6.24 -6.25 23.62
C GLY A 133 7.11 -7.48 23.85
N CYS A 134 6.63 -8.65 23.42
CA CYS A 134 7.38 -9.90 23.52
C CYS A 134 8.49 -10.06 22.47
N GLY A 135 8.60 -9.12 21.51
CA GLY A 135 9.58 -9.19 20.42
C GLY A 135 9.23 -10.26 19.38
N TRP A 136 10.15 -10.47 18.44
CA TRP A 136 10.02 -11.44 17.35
C TRP A 136 11.21 -12.41 17.39
N GLU A 137 10.97 -13.66 16.99
CA GLU A 137 12.00 -14.70 16.91
C GLU A 137 12.04 -15.33 15.52
N GLY A 138 13.26 -15.63 15.04
CA GLY A 138 13.48 -16.31 13.77
C GLY A 138 12.87 -15.57 12.58
N ASP A 139 11.98 -16.23 11.85
CA ASP A 139 11.28 -15.71 10.69
C ASP A 139 9.83 -15.25 10.99
N SER A 140 9.52 -15.05 12.27
CA SER A 140 8.17 -14.61 12.68
C SER A 140 7.77 -13.25 12.09
N PRO A 141 8.65 -12.23 11.91
CA PRO A 141 8.28 -10.99 11.24
C PRO A 141 7.82 -11.21 9.80
N GLU A 142 8.52 -12.06 9.05
CA GLU A 142 8.20 -12.36 7.66
C GLU A 142 6.88 -13.10 7.52
N ARG A 143 6.59 -14.04 8.43
CA ARG A 143 5.30 -14.77 8.45
C ARG A 143 4.15 -13.88 8.86
N GLU A 144 4.37 -13.02 9.85
CA GLU A 144 3.37 -12.04 10.29
C GLU A 144 3.07 -11.05 9.18
N TRP A 145 4.10 -10.53 8.51
CA TRP A 145 3.95 -9.67 7.35
C TRP A 145 3.12 -10.33 6.25
N ALA A 146 3.48 -11.57 5.87
CA ALA A 146 2.76 -12.30 4.84
C ALA A 146 1.28 -12.51 5.21
N SER A 147 0.99 -12.86 6.46
CA SER A 147 -0.38 -13.02 6.96
C SER A 147 -1.16 -11.69 6.93
N ALA A 148 -0.53 -10.60 7.34
CA ALA A 148 -1.14 -9.27 7.32
C ALA A 148 -1.44 -8.82 5.88
N MET A 149 -0.47 -8.89 4.97
CA MET A 149 -0.67 -8.51 3.57
C MET A 149 -1.75 -9.38 2.90
N ALA A 150 -1.74 -10.70 3.16
CA ALA A 150 -2.79 -11.61 2.67
C ALA A 150 -4.18 -11.22 3.17
N HIS A 151 -4.32 -10.75 4.42
CA HIS A 151 -5.59 -10.27 4.95
C HIS A 151 -6.13 -9.08 4.14
N TYR A 152 -5.31 -8.05 3.89
CA TYR A 152 -5.75 -6.87 3.13
C TYR A 152 -6.06 -7.18 1.65
N VAL A 153 -5.32 -8.08 1.03
CA VAL A 153 -5.64 -8.56 -0.32
C VAL A 153 -6.99 -9.28 -0.32
N ARG A 154 -7.23 -10.18 0.65
CA ARG A 154 -8.49 -10.92 0.79
C ARG A 154 -9.69 -9.98 0.95
N GLU A 155 -9.55 -8.88 1.70
CA GLU A 155 -10.58 -7.88 1.89
C GLU A 155 -10.93 -7.11 0.58
N LYS A 156 -10.01 -7.03 -0.38
CA LYS A 156 -10.21 -6.35 -1.66
C LYS A 156 -10.86 -7.24 -2.73
N ILE A 157 -10.67 -8.55 -2.69
CA ILE A 157 -11.25 -9.49 -3.66
C ILE A 157 -12.78 -9.33 -3.82
N PRO A 158 -13.60 -9.40 -2.76
CA PRO A 158 -15.05 -9.24 -2.90
C PRO A 158 -15.45 -7.84 -3.36
N LYS A 159 -14.68 -6.80 -3.02
CA LYS A 159 -14.95 -5.42 -3.45
C LYS A 159 -14.70 -5.26 -4.96
N ALA A 160 -13.61 -5.84 -5.47
CA ALA A 160 -13.24 -5.79 -6.88
C ALA A 160 -14.10 -6.71 -7.79
N THR A 161 -14.90 -7.59 -7.18
CA THR A 161 -15.84 -8.46 -7.90
C THR A 161 -17.32 -8.06 -7.70
N ALA A 162 -17.57 -7.04 -6.88
CA ALA A 162 -18.92 -6.56 -6.58
C ALA A 162 -19.55 -5.83 -7.78
N ASN A 163 -20.88 -5.80 -7.82
CA ASN A 163 -21.63 -5.00 -8.82
C ASN A 163 -21.23 -3.52 -8.72
N GLY A 164 -20.94 -2.92 -9.88
CA GLY A 164 -20.54 -1.51 -9.98
C GLY A 164 -19.03 -1.27 -9.92
N PHE A 165 -18.19 -2.31 -9.71
CA PHE A 165 -16.77 -2.22 -9.93
C PHE A 165 -16.45 -2.40 -11.41
N VAL A 166 -15.70 -1.46 -12.00
CA VAL A 166 -15.33 -1.52 -13.42
C VAL A 166 -14.04 -2.31 -13.57
N ARG A 167 -14.13 -3.42 -14.30
CA ARG A 167 -12.94 -4.20 -14.65
C ARG A 167 -12.38 -3.78 -16.00
N TYR A 168 -11.06 -3.72 -16.06
CA TYR A 168 -10.30 -3.36 -17.26
C TYR A 168 -9.57 -4.57 -17.83
N SER A 169 -8.87 -4.39 -18.95
CA SER A 169 -8.05 -5.46 -19.57
C SER A 169 -7.00 -6.02 -18.62
N LEU A 170 -6.44 -5.17 -17.77
CA LEU A 170 -5.60 -5.54 -16.64
C LEU A 170 -6.12 -4.86 -15.38
N ASN A 171 -5.99 -5.55 -14.25
CA ASN A 171 -6.43 -5.03 -12.95
C ASN A 171 -5.31 -5.27 -11.94
N TRP A 172 -4.82 -4.21 -11.34
CA TRP A 172 -3.75 -4.26 -10.35
C TRP A 172 -4.27 -3.87 -8.97
N LEU A 173 -3.66 -4.42 -7.93
CA LEU A 173 -3.86 -4.00 -6.55
C LEU A 173 -2.56 -3.46 -6.00
N ILE A 174 -2.60 -2.27 -5.39
CA ILE A 174 -1.50 -1.72 -4.60
C ILE A 174 -1.88 -1.80 -3.12
N VAL A 175 -1.05 -2.45 -2.33
CA VAL A 175 -1.14 -2.45 -0.87
C VAL A 175 -0.03 -1.55 -0.34
N TYR A 176 -0.37 -0.47 0.35
CA TYR A 176 0.59 0.36 1.07
C TYR A 176 0.88 -0.27 2.42
N ASP A 177 2.10 -0.72 2.62
CA ASP A 177 2.53 -1.40 3.84
C ASP A 177 2.87 -0.39 4.94
N ASN A 178 1.95 -0.27 5.87
CA ASN A 178 2.11 0.46 7.14
C ASN A 178 1.87 -0.49 8.33
N TRP A 179 2.18 -1.78 8.14
CA TRP A 179 2.09 -2.77 9.19
C TRP A 179 3.26 -2.61 10.17
N PRO A 180 3.01 -2.55 11.49
CA PRO A 180 4.04 -2.23 12.48
C PRO A 180 4.93 -3.43 12.78
N LEU A 181 5.93 -3.68 11.92
CA LEU A 181 6.91 -4.73 12.09
C LEU A 181 8.33 -4.16 12.20
N PRO A 182 9.28 -4.91 12.80
CA PRO A 182 10.70 -4.62 12.69
C PRO A 182 11.18 -4.83 11.24
N ALA A 183 12.49 -4.80 11.02
CA ALA A 183 13.06 -5.08 9.72
C ALA A 183 12.62 -6.45 9.18
N VAL A 184 12.01 -6.47 7.98
CA VAL A 184 11.52 -7.66 7.29
C VAL A 184 12.46 -8.02 6.14
N ASP A 185 12.83 -9.30 6.02
CA ASP A 185 13.46 -9.84 4.81
C ASP A 185 12.37 -10.09 3.77
N TYR A 186 12.18 -9.16 2.84
CA TYR A 186 11.11 -9.23 1.82
C TYR A 186 11.26 -10.43 0.88
N THR A 187 12.46 -11.01 0.73
CA THR A 187 12.64 -12.22 -0.06
C THR A 187 11.97 -13.41 0.62
N LYS A 188 12.21 -13.59 1.92
CA LYS A 188 11.55 -14.62 2.72
C LYS A 188 10.05 -14.36 2.87
N ALA A 189 9.69 -13.11 3.19
CA ALA A 189 8.30 -12.70 3.38
C ALA A 189 7.46 -12.92 2.10
N SER A 190 8.01 -12.62 0.93
CA SER A 190 7.37 -12.88 -0.35
C SER A 190 7.16 -14.38 -0.61
N ALA A 191 8.11 -15.21 -0.21
CA ALA A 191 7.98 -16.67 -0.34
C ALA A 191 6.85 -17.23 0.54
N TYR A 192 6.55 -16.60 1.69
CA TYR A 192 5.39 -16.95 2.53
C TYR A 192 4.08 -16.37 1.98
N LEU A 193 4.10 -15.18 1.40
CA LEU A 193 2.89 -14.54 0.90
C LEU A 193 2.39 -15.17 -0.40
N MET A 194 3.27 -15.52 -1.32
CA MET A 194 2.89 -16.00 -2.66
C MET A 194 1.90 -17.19 -2.63
N PRO A 195 2.11 -18.25 -1.83
CA PRO A 195 1.12 -19.34 -1.70
C PRO A 195 -0.24 -18.86 -1.19
N LEU A 196 -0.26 -17.94 -0.22
CA LEU A 196 -1.50 -17.41 0.34
C LEU A 196 -2.32 -16.63 -0.70
N LEU A 197 -1.65 -15.86 -1.58
CA LEU A 197 -2.30 -15.17 -2.69
C LEU A 197 -2.91 -16.16 -3.69
N GLY A 198 -2.20 -17.25 -4.00
CA GLY A 198 -2.69 -18.32 -4.87
C GLY A 198 -3.91 -19.01 -4.28
N GLU A 199 -3.85 -19.44 -3.03
CA GLU A 199 -4.92 -20.14 -2.33
C GLU A 199 -6.22 -19.32 -2.23
N MET A 200 -6.13 -18.01 -2.03
CA MET A 200 -7.32 -17.15 -2.00
C MET A 200 -7.83 -16.74 -3.38
N GLY A 201 -7.17 -17.13 -4.45
CA GLY A 201 -7.56 -16.80 -5.82
C GLY A 201 -7.33 -15.33 -6.18
N ALA A 202 -6.35 -14.66 -5.57
CA ALA A 202 -6.08 -13.24 -5.82
C ALA A 202 -5.81 -12.96 -7.31
N PHE A 203 -5.09 -13.86 -7.99
CA PHE A 203 -4.73 -13.72 -9.40
C PHE A 203 -5.86 -14.01 -10.40
N SER A 204 -7.02 -14.48 -9.93
CA SER A 204 -8.25 -14.50 -10.74
C SER A 204 -8.96 -13.15 -10.78
N VAL A 205 -8.58 -12.23 -9.88
CA VAL A 205 -9.18 -10.89 -9.73
C VAL A 205 -8.19 -9.80 -10.14
N PHE A 206 -6.94 -9.92 -9.72
CA PHE A 206 -5.88 -8.96 -9.99
C PHE A 206 -4.78 -9.63 -10.81
N ASP A 207 -4.42 -9.04 -11.95
CA ASP A 207 -3.32 -9.52 -12.81
C ASP A 207 -1.94 -9.32 -12.16
N ALA A 208 -1.85 -8.41 -11.20
CA ALA A 208 -0.69 -8.22 -10.33
C ALA A 208 -1.12 -7.61 -8.98
N VAL A 209 -0.42 -8.02 -7.93
CA VAL A 209 -0.50 -7.41 -6.60
C VAL A 209 0.86 -6.78 -6.30
N PHE A 210 0.86 -5.50 -5.94
CA PHE A 210 2.04 -4.74 -5.55
C PHE A 210 1.96 -4.41 -4.08
N ILE A 211 3.01 -4.69 -3.32
CA ILE A 211 3.12 -4.25 -1.93
C ILE A 211 4.25 -3.24 -1.85
N HIS A 212 3.91 -2.06 -1.40
CA HIS A 212 4.75 -0.89 -1.37
C HIS A 212 5.06 -0.53 0.07
N ASP A 213 6.33 -0.60 0.45
CA ASP A 213 6.85 0.06 1.64
C ASP A 213 7.71 1.28 1.24
N ASP A 214 8.29 1.98 2.22
CA ASP A 214 9.09 3.17 1.95
C ASP A 214 10.45 2.88 1.30
N SER A 215 10.82 1.60 1.10
CA SER A 215 12.11 1.15 0.58
C SER A 215 12.02 0.19 -0.60
N ARG A 216 10.92 -0.53 -0.72
CA ARG A 216 10.73 -1.61 -1.67
C ARG A 216 9.34 -1.57 -2.31
N LEU A 217 9.27 -2.12 -3.52
CA LEU A 217 8.03 -2.48 -4.18
C LEU A 217 8.12 -3.98 -4.51
N CYS A 218 7.31 -4.79 -3.81
CA CYS A 218 7.21 -6.22 -4.07
C CYS A 218 6.07 -6.45 -5.07
N GLU A 219 6.38 -7.03 -6.23
CA GLU A 219 5.42 -7.39 -7.28
C GLU A 219 5.13 -8.88 -7.21
N PHE A 220 3.85 -9.24 -7.20
CA PHE A 220 3.36 -10.62 -7.21
C PHE A 220 2.50 -10.86 -8.45
N ARG A 221 2.94 -11.80 -9.29
CA ARG A 221 2.23 -12.31 -10.48
C ARG A 221 2.48 -13.81 -10.60
N ASP A 222 3.55 -14.15 -11.35
CA ASP A 222 4.04 -15.52 -11.54
C ASP A 222 5.02 -15.87 -10.41
N ASP A 223 6.16 -15.18 -10.38
CA ASP A 223 7.14 -15.22 -9.29
C ASP A 223 7.27 -13.85 -8.63
N PRO A 224 7.54 -13.78 -7.31
CA PRO A 224 7.75 -12.51 -6.64
C PRO A 224 8.98 -11.77 -7.16
N ILE A 225 8.82 -10.48 -7.47
CA ILE A 225 9.92 -9.59 -7.88
C ILE A 225 10.01 -8.46 -6.86
N ILE A 226 11.21 -8.24 -6.31
CA ILE A 226 11.45 -7.16 -5.35
C ILE A 226 12.25 -6.06 -6.04
N HIS A 227 11.61 -4.92 -6.24
CA HIS A 227 12.21 -3.73 -6.82
C HIS A 227 12.72 -2.81 -5.70
N ALA A 228 13.90 -2.20 -5.89
CA ALA A 228 14.29 -1.06 -5.07
C ALA A 228 13.37 0.12 -5.42
N LEU A 229 12.76 0.72 -4.40
CA LEU A 229 11.81 1.81 -4.62
C LEU A 229 12.49 3.03 -5.22
N VAL A 230 11.93 3.55 -6.29
CA VAL A 230 12.39 4.79 -6.93
C VAL A 230 11.52 5.95 -6.42
N LYS A 231 12.15 6.93 -5.80
CA LYS A 231 11.43 8.13 -5.32
C LYS A 231 11.21 9.10 -6.50
N PRO A 232 9.98 9.53 -6.77
CA PRO A 232 9.68 10.45 -7.87
C PRO A 232 10.55 11.70 -7.87
N ASN A 233 10.81 12.29 -6.69
CA ASN A 233 11.62 13.50 -6.54
C ASN A 233 13.14 13.30 -6.79
N SER A 234 13.65 12.07 -6.79
CA SER A 234 15.05 11.75 -7.09
C SER A 234 15.32 11.59 -8.59
N MET A 235 14.30 11.74 -9.42
CA MET A 235 14.38 11.60 -10.88
C MET A 235 14.78 12.89 -11.63
N ARG A 236 15.18 13.94 -10.89
CA ARG A 236 15.62 15.23 -11.46
C ARG A 236 17.01 15.16 -12.08
#